data_acb2266ed012664cf00661fe177b2f99
#
_entry.id   acb2266ed012664cf00661fe177b2f99
#
_cell.length_a   1.000
_cell.length_b   1.000
_cell.length_c   1.000
_cell.angle_alpha   90.00
_cell.angle_beta   90.00
_cell.angle_gamma   90.00
#
_symmetry.space_group_name_H-M   'P 1'
#
loop_
_entity.id
_entity.type
_entity.pdbx_description
1 polymer ?
#
loop_
_entity_poly.entity_id
_entity_poly.type
_entity_poly.pdbx_seq_one_letter_code
_entity_poly.pdbx_strand_id
1 'polypeptide(L)'
;MRVSSTIKALRERCPSLSKRVYGALQWVSMSVVHPEKLPCAYVFTQSEDPKTLQSSENSYKQLITATIAVVLCVPSLDIRGQEGADKIEDLKDEVFKALLGWAPNGDPQCVYEYANYRVIDTSSTPAMWCVQLEFTVEYMLDTDDTYIKTEHENLGNFDKFYADVDKIESDKPDGNIDAKLRLTGLTEGKAKSEPQDQTIYKDLW
;
A
#
# COMPACT_ATOMS: atom_id res chain seq x y z
N MET A 1 -2.38 -0.66 -2.91
CA MET A 1 -3.36 0.44 -2.67
C MET A 1 -4.75 0.08 -3.19
N ARG A 2 -5.88 0.53 -2.58
CA ARG A 2 -7.25 0.19 -3.05
C ARG A 2 -7.88 1.35 -3.82
N VAL A 3 -8.25 1.13 -5.08
CA VAL A 3 -8.93 2.12 -5.94
C VAL A 3 -10.32 2.51 -5.42
N SER A 4 -10.94 1.67 -4.59
CA SER A 4 -12.27 1.93 -4.01
C SER A 4 -12.36 3.21 -3.18
N SER A 5 -11.29 3.61 -2.49
CA SER A 5 -11.22 4.87 -1.75
C SER A 5 -11.28 6.09 -2.69
N THR A 6 -10.57 6.02 -3.82
CA THR A 6 -10.58 7.07 -4.85
C THR A 6 -11.95 7.19 -5.51
N ILE A 7 -12.59 6.06 -5.85
CA ILE A 7 -13.96 6.05 -6.39
C ILE A 7 -14.93 6.69 -5.40
N LYS A 8 -14.83 6.38 -4.11
CA LYS A 8 -15.67 6.96 -3.07
C LYS A 8 -15.45 8.46 -2.96
N ALA A 9 -14.19 8.91 -2.91
CA ALA A 9 -13.87 10.35 -2.85
C ALA A 9 -14.43 11.13 -4.03
N LEU A 10 -14.29 10.62 -5.25
CA LEU A 10 -14.86 11.26 -6.45
C LEU A 10 -16.39 11.30 -6.43
N ARG A 11 -17.06 10.24 -5.96
CA ARG A 11 -18.52 10.20 -5.82
C ARG A 11 -19.05 11.23 -4.83
N GLU A 12 -18.28 11.53 -3.80
CA GLU A 12 -18.64 12.46 -2.73
C GLU A 12 -18.29 13.91 -3.09
N ARG A 13 -17.19 14.13 -3.81
CA ARG A 13 -16.59 15.45 -4.02
C ARG A 13 -16.80 16.03 -5.41
N CYS A 14 -17.27 15.22 -6.40
CA CYS A 14 -17.53 15.66 -7.76
C CYS A 14 -19.04 15.61 -8.04
N PRO A 15 -19.81 16.67 -7.73
CA PRO A 15 -21.26 16.70 -7.88
C PRO A 15 -21.72 16.53 -9.33
N SER A 16 -20.99 17.08 -10.31
CA SER A 16 -21.32 16.99 -11.73
C SER A 16 -21.33 15.55 -12.25
N LEU A 17 -20.56 14.66 -11.64
CA LEU A 17 -20.58 13.22 -11.96
C LEU A 17 -21.83 12.50 -11.43
N SER A 18 -22.62 13.13 -10.55
CA SER A 18 -23.86 12.57 -9.95
C SER A 18 -23.65 11.12 -9.44
N LYS A 19 -22.52 10.84 -8.79
CA LYS A 19 -22.08 9.52 -8.31
C LYS A 19 -21.79 8.48 -9.42
N ARG A 20 -21.79 8.85 -10.70
CA ARG A 20 -21.49 7.96 -11.83
C ARG A 20 -19.97 7.77 -12.00
N VAL A 21 -19.35 7.19 -10.99
CA VAL A 21 -17.92 6.85 -10.96
C VAL A 21 -17.79 5.34 -10.78
N TYR A 22 -17.03 4.69 -11.66
CA TYR A 22 -16.98 3.25 -11.82
C TYR A 22 -15.54 2.74 -11.80
N GLY A 23 -15.34 1.42 -11.65
CA GLY A 23 -14.04 0.76 -11.72
C GLY A 23 -13.70 0.19 -13.09
N ALA A 24 -12.51 -0.40 -13.22
CA ALA A 24 -11.91 -0.90 -14.47
C ALA A 24 -12.78 -1.88 -15.29
N LEU A 25 -13.45 -2.82 -14.63
CA LEU A 25 -14.25 -3.84 -15.33
C LEU A 25 -15.37 -3.22 -16.17
N GLN A 26 -15.92 -2.10 -15.72
CA GLN A 26 -16.94 -1.37 -16.49
C GLN A 26 -16.34 -0.57 -17.64
N TRP A 27 -15.05 -0.17 -17.56
CA TRP A 27 -14.34 0.43 -18.67
C TRP A 27 -14.11 -0.56 -19.82
N VAL A 28 -13.67 -1.77 -19.51
CA VAL A 28 -13.42 -2.83 -20.53
C VAL A 28 -14.71 -3.29 -21.20
N SER A 29 -15.85 -3.25 -20.50
CA SER A 29 -17.17 -3.65 -21.03
C SER A 29 -17.93 -2.52 -21.72
N MET A 30 -17.27 -1.36 -21.97
CA MET A 30 -17.86 -0.13 -22.49
C MET A 30 -18.32 -0.16 -23.97
N SER A 31 -18.54 -1.32 -24.55
CA SER A 31 -19.14 -1.36 -25.90
C SER A 31 -20.53 -0.70 -26.00
N VAL A 32 -21.15 -0.33 -24.87
CA VAL A 32 -22.45 0.34 -24.84
C VAL A 32 -22.54 1.29 -23.62
N VAL A 33 -21.91 2.49 -23.67
CA VAL A 33 -22.29 3.56 -22.76
C VAL A 33 -23.50 4.25 -23.33
N HIS A 34 -24.61 4.18 -22.64
CA HIS A 34 -25.81 4.96 -23.04
C HIS A 34 -25.56 6.45 -22.78
N PRO A 35 -25.80 7.33 -23.76
CA PRO A 35 -25.60 8.78 -23.63
C PRO A 35 -26.31 9.40 -22.41
N GLU A 36 -27.42 8.83 -21.98
CA GLU A 36 -28.19 9.24 -20.80
C GLU A 36 -27.45 9.04 -19.47
N LYS A 37 -26.37 8.24 -19.45
CA LYS A 37 -25.53 8.02 -18.27
C LYS A 37 -24.29 8.91 -18.23
N LEU A 38 -24.17 9.85 -19.14
CA LEU A 38 -23.09 10.82 -19.18
C LEU A 38 -23.48 12.12 -18.45
N PRO A 39 -22.54 12.89 -17.88
CA PRO A 39 -21.14 12.54 -17.76
C PRO A 39 -20.88 11.44 -16.73
N CYS A 40 -19.80 10.69 -16.92
CA CYS A 40 -19.37 9.66 -15.96
C CYS A 40 -17.84 9.58 -15.91
N ALA A 41 -17.29 8.87 -14.90
CA ALA A 41 -15.88 8.63 -14.77
C ALA A 41 -15.58 7.15 -14.52
N TYR A 42 -14.39 6.70 -14.96
CA TYR A 42 -13.85 5.37 -14.70
C TYR A 42 -12.50 5.51 -14.03
N VAL A 43 -12.27 4.73 -12.97
CA VAL A 43 -11.04 4.80 -12.18
C VAL A 43 -10.41 3.42 -12.11
N PHE A 44 -9.13 3.35 -12.41
CA PHE A 44 -8.34 2.12 -12.31
C PHE A 44 -6.85 2.41 -12.10
N THR A 45 -6.13 1.44 -11.56
CA THR A 45 -4.68 1.47 -11.53
C THR A 45 -4.18 1.15 -12.93
N GLN A 46 -3.42 2.07 -13.53
CA GLN A 46 -2.85 1.93 -14.85
C GLN A 46 -1.51 1.19 -14.81
N SER A 47 -0.66 1.55 -13.85
CA SER A 47 0.65 0.94 -13.64
C SER A 47 1.11 1.12 -12.21
N GLU A 48 2.05 0.27 -11.80
CA GLU A 48 2.81 0.40 -10.58
C GLU A 48 4.29 0.28 -10.91
N ASP A 49 5.09 1.19 -10.38
CA ASP A 49 6.54 1.24 -10.57
C ASP A 49 7.22 1.03 -9.21
N PRO A 50 7.65 -0.22 -8.91
CA PRO A 50 8.36 -0.51 -7.68
C PRO A 50 9.78 0.05 -7.75
N LYS A 51 10.19 0.81 -6.71
CA LYS A 51 11.56 1.30 -6.55
C LYS A 51 12.46 0.18 -6.02
N THR A 52 13.74 0.47 -5.96
CA THR A 52 14.74 -0.48 -5.46
C THR A 52 14.36 -0.97 -4.06
N LEU A 53 14.38 -2.30 -3.89
CA LEU A 53 14.11 -2.95 -2.63
C LEU A 53 15.16 -2.53 -1.58
N GLN A 54 14.70 -2.09 -0.43
CA GLN A 54 15.51 -1.83 0.76
C GLN A 54 15.13 -2.88 1.81
N SER A 55 15.79 -4.02 1.79
CA SER A 55 15.53 -5.09 2.75
C SER A 55 16.81 -5.46 3.50
N SER A 56 16.64 -5.93 4.74
CA SER A 56 17.63 -6.66 5.51
C SER A 56 17.06 -8.05 5.83
N GLU A 57 17.85 -8.93 6.48
CA GLU A 57 17.44 -10.32 6.76
C GLU A 57 16.06 -10.45 7.40
N ASN A 58 15.63 -9.46 8.20
CA ASN A 58 14.36 -9.50 8.94
C ASN A 58 13.43 -8.33 8.64
N SER A 59 13.66 -7.56 7.57
CA SER A 59 12.82 -6.42 7.22
C SER A 59 12.64 -6.30 5.72
N TYR A 60 11.44 -5.94 5.32
CA TYR A 60 11.08 -5.60 3.95
C TYR A 60 10.64 -4.14 3.89
N LYS A 61 11.18 -3.38 2.94
CA LYS A 61 10.78 -2.01 2.69
C LYS A 61 10.94 -1.66 1.23
N GLN A 62 9.84 -1.39 0.55
CA GLN A 62 9.85 -1.04 -0.87
C GLN A 62 8.84 0.07 -1.16
N LEU A 63 9.31 1.17 -1.74
CA LEU A 63 8.46 2.25 -2.22
C LEU A 63 7.86 1.88 -3.57
N ILE A 64 6.55 2.05 -3.72
CA ILE A 64 5.80 1.84 -4.96
C ILE A 64 5.22 3.18 -5.40
N THR A 65 5.46 3.56 -6.65
CA THR A 65 4.76 4.67 -7.29
C THR A 65 3.64 4.10 -8.14
N ALA A 66 2.39 4.28 -7.72
CA ALA A 66 1.22 3.86 -8.49
C ALA A 66 0.70 5.00 -9.37
N THR A 67 0.36 4.70 -10.61
CA THR A 67 -0.34 5.60 -11.52
C THR A 67 -1.81 5.21 -11.57
N ILE A 68 -2.67 6.11 -11.15
CA ILE A 68 -4.13 5.97 -11.17
C ILE A 68 -4.69 6.77 -12.33
N ALA A 69 -5.42 6.09 -13.21
CA ALA A 69 -6.13 6.71 -14.31
C ALA A 69 -7.57 7.05 -13.90
N VAL A 70 -7.99 8.27 -14.20
CA VAL A 70 -9.38 8.74 -14.12
C VAL A 70 -9.82 9.12 -15.52
N VAL A 71 -10.68 8.30 -16.12
CA VAL A 71 -11.21 8.54 -17.46
C VAL A 71 -12.55 9.27 -17.32
N LEU A 72 -12.62 10.51 -17.80
CA LEU A 72 -13.81 11.31 -17.85
C LEU A 72 -14.49 11.15 -19.21
N CYS A 73 -15.78 10.86 -19.22
CA CYS A 73 -16.58 10.73 -20.44
C CYS A 73 -17.74 11.72 -20.42
N VAL A 74 -17.87 12.50 -21.49
CA VAL A 74 -18.96 13.47 -21.71
C VAL A 74 -19.70 13.17 -23.01
N PRO A 75 -20.98 13.59 -23.17
CA PRO A 75 -21.66 13.46 -24.44
C PRO A 75 -21.03 14.37 -25.49
N SER A 76 -20.87 13.85 -26.71
CA SER A 76 -20.44 14.62 -27.88
C SER A 76 -21.70 15.04 -28.66
N LEU A 77 -22.36 16.10 -28.21
CA LEU A 77 -23.65 16.55 -28.77
C LEU A 77 -23.52 17.73 -29.72
N ASP A 78 -22.39 18.42 -29.72
CA ASP A 78 -22.18 19.58 -30.58
C ASP A 78 -21.23 19.24 -31.75
N ILE A 79 -21.62 19.76 -32.93
CA ILE A 79 -20.86 19.53 -34.18
C ILE A 79 -19.46 20.16 -34.13
N ARG A 80 -19.23 21.14 -33.26
CA ARG A 80 -17.98 21.89 -33.17
C ARG A 80 -17.08 21.42 -31.99
N GLY A 81 -17.59 20.59 -31.08
CA GLY A 81 -16.85 20.03 -29.94
C GLY A 81 -16.51 21.02 -28.83
N GLN A 82 -17.01 22.28 -28.88
CA GLN A 82 -16.67 23.32 -27.91
C GLN A 82 -17.33 23.07 -26.54
N GLU A 83 -18.62 22.76 -26.53
CA GLU A 83 -19.35 22.48 -25.27
C GLU A 83 -18.82 21.23 -24.56
N GLY A 84 -18.40 20.23 -25.33
CA GLY A 84 -17.76 19.04 -24.78
C GLY A 84 -16.42 19.35 -24.13
N ALA A 85 -15.60 20.22 -24.76
CA ALA A 85 -14.32 20.67 -24.22
C ALA A 85 -14.50 21.44 -22.92
N ASP A 86 -15.42 22.40 -22.88
CA ASP A 86 -15.71 23.19 -21.68
C ASP A 86 -16.18 22.30 -20.52
N LYS A 87 -17.06 21.33 -20.78
CA LYS A 87 -17.50 20.34 -19.79
C LYS A 87 -16.38 19.47 -19.25
N ILE A 88 -15.42 19.09 -20.09
CA ILE A 88 -14.23 18.34 -19.65
C ILE A 88 -13.38 19.19 -18.70
N GLU A 89 -13.16 20.47 -19.04
CA GLU A 89 -12.37 21.37 -18.18
C GLU A 89 -13.07 21.58 -16.83
N ASP A 90 -14.39 21.78 -16.78
CA ASP A 90 -15.15 21.89 -15.54
C ASP A 90 -15.03 20.62 -14.68
N LEU A 91 -15.16 19.43 -15.30
CA LEU A 91 -15.03 18.15 -14.61
C LEU A 91 -13.60 17.91 -14.12
N LYS A 92 -12.61 18.30 -14.92
CA LYS A 92 -11.19 18.22 -14.54
C LYS A 92 -10.91 19.04 -13.28
N ASP A 93 -11.46 20.25 -13.22
CA ASP A 93 -11.31 21.12 -12.04
C ASP A 93 -11.96 20.51 -10.79
N GLU A 94 -13.14 19.89 -10.93
CA GLU A 94 -13.75 19.15 -9.82
C GLU A 94 -12.88 17.97 -9.35
N VAL A 95 -12.34 17.20 -10.29
CA VAL A 95 -11.44 16.07 -9.98
C VAL A 95 -10.15 16.54 -9.33
N PHE A 96 -9.57 17.65 -9.78
CA PHE A 96 -8.38 18.22 -9.14
C PHE A 96 -8.66 18.65 -7.70
N LYS A 97 -9.77 19.34 -7.44
CA LYS A 97 -10.20 19.69 -6.08
C LYS A 97 -10.50 18.47 -5.21
N ALA A 98 -10.90 17.36 -5.82
CA ALA A 98 -11.22 16.14 -5.11
C ALA A 98 -9.99 15.30 -4.72
N LEU A 99 -8.95 15.27 -5.57
CA LEU A 99 -7.84 14.33 -5.45
C LEU A 99 -6.50 14.98 -5.13
N LEU A 100 -6.14 16.13 -5.71
CA LEU A 100 -4.81 16.70 -5.53
C LEU A 100 -4.51 17.02 -4.07
N GLY A 101 -3.37 16.54 -3.59
CA GLY A 101 -2.97 16.70 -2.19
C GLY A 101 -3.75 15.84 -1.20
N TRP A 102 -4.67 14.98 -1.66
CA TRP A 102 -5.38 14.06 -0.78
C TRP A 102 -4.63 12.73 -0.65
N ALA A 103 -4.50 12.24 0.60
CA ALA A 103 -3.89 10.98 0.94
C ALA A 103 -4.94 9.86 0.99
N PRO A 104 -4.99 8.93 0.02
CA PRO A 104 -6.02 7.89 -0.03
C PRO A 104 -5.91 6.85 1.09
N ASN A 105 -4.72 6.68 1.65
CA ASN A 105 -4.42 5.75 2.75
C ASN A 105 -4.31 6.46 4.11
N GLY A 106 -4.52 7.79 4.16
CA GLY A 106 -4.39 8.58 5.38
C GLY A 106 -2.94 8.96 5.75
N ASP A 107 -1.95 8.52 4.99
CA ASP A 107 -0.55 8.93 5.16
C ASP A 107 -0.32 10.30 4.48
N PRO A 108 0.00 11.36 5.23
CA PRO A 108 0.20 12.70 4.67
C PRO A 108 1.35 12.80 3.66
N GLN A 109 2.25 11.83 3.62
CA GLN A 109 3.37 11.78 2.67
C GLN A 109 2.98 11.12 1.35
N CYS A 110 1.86 10.40 1.33
CA CYS A 110 1.37 9.61 0.20
C CYS A 110 0.14 10.28 -0.43
N VAL A 111 0.33 11.47 -1.02
CA VAL A 111 -0.75 12.27 -1.62
C VAL A 111 -0.80 12.09 -3.12
N TYR A 112 -1.97 12.35 -3.71
CA TYR A 112 -2.11 12.38 -5.16
C TYR A 112 -1.44 13.61 -5.77
N GLU A 113 -0.63 13.37 -6.81
CA GLU A 113 -0.04 14.36 -7.68
C GLU A 113 -0.55 14.20 -9.11
N TYR A 114 -0.73 15.30 -9.82
CA TYR A 114 -1.12 15.27 -11.23
C TYR A 114 0.07 14.90 -12.11
N ALA A 115 -0.10 13.90 -12.96
CA ALA A 115 0.98 13.38 -13.80
C ALA A 115 0.79 13.67 -15.29
N ASN A 116 -0.41 13.40 -15.85
CA ASN A 116 -0.58 13.48 -17.30
C ASN A 116 -2.06 13.67 -17.71
N TYR A 117 -2.24 14.11 -18.96
CA TYR A 117 -3.53 14.23 -19.64
C TYR A 117 -3.42 13.66 -21.05
N ARG A 118 -4.42 12.90 -21.47
CA ARG A 118 -4.53 12.46 -22.86
C ARG A 118 -5.97 12.33 -23.30
N VAL A 119 -6.23 12.64 -24.56
CA VAL A 119 -7.52 12.36 -25.22
C VAL A 119 -7.56 10.87 -25.59
N ILE A 120 -8.67 10.22 -25.31
CA ILE A 120 -8.91 8.83 -25.71
C ILE A 120 -9.67 8.83 -27.05
N ASP A 121 -9.17 8.03 -28.00
CA ASP A 121 -9.90 7.82 -29.25
C ASP A 121 -11.21 7.07 -29.00
N THR A 122 -12.33 7.73 -29.29
CA THR A 122 -13.68 7.21 -29.18
C THR A 122 -14.35 7.05 -30.56
N SER A 123 -13.56 6.90 -31.63
CA SER A 123 -14.06 6.77 -33.01
C SER A 123 -15.09 5.66 -33.18
N SER A 124 -15.00 4.59 -32.37
CA SER A 124 -15.99 3.50 -32.30
C SER A 124 -17.30 3.88 -31.56
N THR A 125 -17.31 5.02 -30.86
CA THR A 125 -18.48 5.47 -30.07
C THR A 125 -18.66 6.99 -30.24
N PRO A 126 -19.09 7.45 -31.43
CA PRO A 126 -19.06 8.88 -31.80
C PRO A 126 -19.97 9.79 -30.95
N ALA A 127 -20.89 9.21 -30.17
CA ALA A 127 -21.73 9.97 -29.25
C ALA A 127 -21.06 10.41 -27.94
N MET A 128 -19.78 10.06 -27.76
CA MET A 128 -19.07 10.26 -26.52
C MET A 128 -17.65 10.78 -26.76
N TRP A 129 -17.20 11.71 -25.93
CA TRP A 129 -15.81 12.15 -25.88
C TRP A 129 -15.21 11.82 -24.51
N CYS A 130 -14.03 11.19 -24.53
CA CYS A 130 -13.34 10.75 -23.33
C CYS A 130 -11.93 11.31 -23.24
N VAL A 131 -11.53 11.66 -22.02
CA VAL A 131 -10.17 12.05 -21.67
C VAL A 131 -9.69 11.26 -20.47
N GLN A 132 -8.42 10.97 -20.43
CA GLN A 132 -7.78 10.33 -19.28
C GLN A 132 -6.89 11.33 -18.57
N LEU A 133 -7.11 11.46 -17.27
CA LEU A 133 -6.25 12.13 -16.31
C LEU A 133 -5.46 11.07 -15.57
N GLU A 134 -4.15 11.27 -15.43
CA GLU A 134 -3.28 10.37 -14.68
C GLU A 134 -2.78 11.07 -13.43
N PHE A 135 -2.86 10.36 -12.32
CA PHE A 135 -2.38 10.81 -11.02
C PHE A 135 -1.38 9.79 -10.48
N THR A 136 -0.29 10.27 -9.94
CA THR A 136 0.66 9.42 -9.21
C THR A 136 0.42 9.53 -7.72
N VAL A 137 0.67 8.42 -7.03
CA VAL A 137 0.66 8.36 -5.57
C VAL A 137 1.71 7.35 -5.13
N GLU A 138 2.49 7.70 -4.13
CA GLU A 138 3.48 6.80 -3.55
C GLU A 138 2.90 6.09 -2.33
N TYR A 139 3.29 4.84 -2.12
CA TYR A 139 2.98 4.10 -0.92
C TYR A 139 4.11 3.10 -0.62
N MET A 140 4.26 2.77 0.65
CA MET A 140 5.30 1.86 1.12
C MET A 140 4.72 0.48 1.33
N LEU A 141 5.41 -0.55 0.80
CA LEU A 141 5.26 -1.91 1.27
C LEU A 141 6.29 -2.14 2.36
N ASP A 142 5.85 -2.58 3.52
CA ASP A 142 6.72 -2.90 4.65
C ASP A 142 6.62 -4.38 5.04
N THR A 143 7.30 -4.75 6.10
CA THR A 143 7.35 -6.14 6.61
C THR A 143 5.95 -6.67 6.92
N ASP A 144 5.03 -5.81 7.37
CA ASP A 144 3.66 -6.20 7.72
C ASP A 144 2.80 -6.61 6.53
N ASP A 145 3.18 -6.18 5.32
CA ASP A 145 2.52 -6.53 4.05
C ASP A 145 3.10 -7.81 3.41
N THR A 146 4.08 -8.48 4.04
CA THR A 146 4.86 -9.56 3.43
C THR A 146 4.74 -10.89 4.18
N TYR A 147 5.28 -11.94 3.55
CA TYR A 147 5.40 -13.28 4.16
C TYR A 147 6.28 -13.28 5.43
N ILE A 148 7.24 -12.36 5.56
CA ILE A 148 8.12 -12.25 6.73
C ILE A 148 7.31 -12.07 8.01
N LYS A 149 6.22 -11.27 7.97
CA LYS A 149 5.29 -11.16 9.10
C LYS A 149 4.70 -12.51 9.51
N THR A 150 4.24 -13.28 8.51
CA THR A 150 3.65 -14.61 8.76
C THR A 150 4.68 -15.57 9.36
N GLU A 151 5.95 -15.50 8.91
CA GLU A 151 7.04 -16.28 9.53
C GLU A 151 7.27 -15.87 10.97
N HIS A 152 7.33 -14.54 11.25
CA HIS A 152 7.51 -14.03 12.60
C HIS A 152 6.36 -14.43 13.54
N GLU A 153 5.12 -14.41 13.05
CA GLU A 153 3.94 -14.86 13.82
C GLU A 153 3.95 -16.37 14.09
N ASN A 154 4.57 -17.16 13.20
CA ASN A 154 4.70 -18.60 13.32
C ASN A 154 5.96 -19.03 14.12
N LEU A 155 6.93 -18.13 14.31
CA LEU A 155 8.03 -18.37 15.23
C LEU A 155 7.44 -18.51 16.64
N GLY A 156 7.57 -19.69 17.22
CA GLY A 156 7.17 -19.91 18.62
C GLY A 156 7.83 -18.87 19.52
N ASN A 157 7.09 -18.43 20.53
CA ASN A 157 7.63 -17.50 21.51
C ASN A 157 8.92 -18.04 22.12
N PHE A 158 9.99 -17.25 22.05
CA PHE A 158 11.24 -17.56 22.74
C PHE A 158 11.06 -17.38 24.26
N ASP A 159 10.53 -18.41 24.91
CA ASP A 159 10.13 -18.38 26.32
C ASP A 159 11.26 -18.82 27.24
N LYS A 160 12.19 -19.65 26.76
CA LYS A 160 13.24 -20.25 27.58
C LYS A 160 14.60 -20.17 26.91
N PHE A 161 15.59 -19.78 27.67
CA PHE A 161 17.00 -19.81 27.27
C PHE A 161 17.80 -20.64 28.27
N TYR A 162 18.61 -21.56 27.76
CA TYR A 162 19.50 -22.38 28.54
C TYR A 162 20.92 -22.23 28.02
N ALA A 163 21.87 -21.93 28.86
CA ALA A 163 23.28 -21.96 28.54
C ALA A 163 24.02 -22.71 29.62
N ASP A 164 24.85 -23.65 29.19
CA ASP A 164 25.81 -24.36 30.02
C ASP A 164 27.21 -23.92 29.61
N VAL A 165 27.99 -23.43 30.55
CA VAL A 165 29.34 -22.89 30.31
C VAL A 165 30.35 -23.79 30.98
N ASP A 166 31.30 -24.26 30.20
CA ASP A 166 32.47 -25.02 30.63
C ASP A 166 33.72 -24.12 30.42
N LYS A 167 34.43 -23.83 31.52
CA LYS A 167 35.67 -23.04 31.48
C LYS A 167 36.82 -24.01 31.25
N ILE A 168 37.43 -23.95 30.08
CA ILE A 168 38.59 -24.76 29.76
C ILE A 168 39.83 -24.18 30.43
N GLU A 169 40.30 -24.82 31.51
CA GLU A 169 41.52 -24.43 32.23
C GLU A 169 42.79 -25.14 31.71
N SER A 170 42.62 -26.11 30.84
CA SER A 170 43.72 -26.84 30.19
C SER A 170 43.39 -27.09 28.73
N ASP A 171 44.36 -27.53 27.93
CA ASP A 171 44.19 -27.87 26.50
C ASP A 171 43.18 -29.01 26.23
N LYS A 172 42.51 -29.50 27.26
CA LYS A 172 41.48 -30.55 27.14
C LYS A 172 40.29 -30.20 28.02
N PRO A 173 39.04 -30.22 27.47
CA PRO A 173 37.83 -30.11 28.26
C PRO A 173 37.79 -31.22 29.33
N ASP A 174 37.43 -30.90 30.56
CA ASP A 174 37.33 -31.88 31.66
C ASP A 174 35.91 -32.49 31.76
N GLY A 175 34.97 -32.02 30.95
CA GLY A 175 33.58 -32.51 30.91
C GLY A 175 32.68 -32.00 32.04
N ASN A 176 33.17 -31.08 32.87
CA ASN A 176 32.39 -30.45 33.92
C ASN A 176 31.74 -29.14 33.43
N ILE A 177 30.53 -28.86 33.89
CA ILE A 177 29.81 -27.59 33.59
C ILE A 177 30.06 -26.64 34.76
N ASP A 178 30.81 -25.55 34.51
CA ASP A 178 31.20 -24.58 35.54
C ASP A 178 30.11 -23.58 35.84
N ALA A 179 29.22 -23.29 34.89
CA ALA A 179 28.08 -22.40 35.11
C ALA A 179 26.87 -22.83 34.30
N LYS A 180 25.68 -22.65 34.88
CA LYS A 180 24.39 -22.88 34.22
C LYS A 180 23.55 -21.63 34.27
N LEU A 181 23.09 -21.18 33.11
CA LEU A 181 22.12 -20.09 33.01
C LEU A 181 20.77 -20.65 32.54
N ARG A 182 19.73 -20.37 33.28
CA ARG A 182 18.35 -20.75 32.94
C ARG A 182 17.48 -19.51 33.04
N LEU A 183 16.90 -19.08 31.93
CA LEU A 183 15.96 -17.96 31.86
C LEU A 183 14.64 -18.48 31.33
N THR A 184 13.53 -18.07 31.95
CA THR A 184 12.16 -18.41 31.56
C THR A 184 11.27 -17.18 31.57
N GLY A 185 10.16 -17.20 30.87
CA GLY A 185 9.20 -16.08 30.80
C GLY A 185 9.72 -14.86 30.03
N LEU A 186 10.60 -15.06 29.04
CA LEU A 186 11.24 -13.98 28.29
C LEU A 186 10.26 -13.18 27.43
N THR A 187 9.13 -13.78 27.03
CA THR A 187 8.12 -13.15 26.17
C THR A 187 7.18 -12.19 26.90
N GLU A 188 7.06 -12.32 28.25
CA GLU A 188 6.17 -11.45 29.03
C GLU A 188 6.84 -10.16 29.52
N GLY A 189 8.09 -9.88 29.13
CA GLY A 189 8.87 -8.74 29.63
C GLY A 189 9.12 -8.80 31.16
N LYS A 190 8.78 -9.92 31.80
CA LYS A 190 9.04 -10.21 33.20
C LYS A 190 10.00 -11.39 33.28
N ALA A 191 11.28 -11.12 33.19
CA ALA A 191 12.28 -12.11 33.52
C ALA A 191 12.08 -12.55 34.99
N LYS A 192 11.38 -13.64 35.20
CA LYS A 192 11.37 -14.33 36.49
C LYS A 192 12.67 -15.13 36.55
N SER A 193 13.67 -14.62 37.24
CA SER A 193 14.76 -15.46 37.71
C SER A 193 14.14 -16.46 38.69
N GLU A 194 14.01 -17.72 38.31
CA GLU A 194 13.72 -18.76 39.27
C GLU A 194 14.95 -18.91 40.19
N PRO A 195 14.78 -18.74 41.50
CA PRO A 195 15.93 -18.73 42.43
C PRO A 195 16.54 -20.10 42.67
N GLN A 196 16.19 -21.14 41.92
CA GLN A 196 16.54 -22.52 42.28
C GLN A 196 17.76 -23.11 41.57
N ASP A 197 18.44 -22.42 40.65
CA ASP A 197 19.66 -22.96 40.06
C ASP A 197 20.76 -21.91 39.81
N GLN A 198 20.84 -20.89 40.64
CA GLN A 198 22.04 -20.07 40.71
C GLN A 198 23.01 -20.71 41.69
N THR A 199 23.64 -21.78 41.25
CA THR A 199 24.93 -22.16 41.84
C THR A 199 26.00 -21.26 41.21
N ILE A 200 26.03 -20.00 41.69
CA ILE A 200 27.20 -19.16 41.46
C ILE A 200 28.26 -19.70 42.41
N TYR A 201 29.21 -20.43 41.86
CA TYR A 201 30.43 -20.73 42.58
C TYR A 201 31.17 -19.40 42.81
N LYS A 202 31.13 -18.88 44.04
CA LYS A 202 31.77 -17.64 44.47
C LYS A 202 33.26 -17.74 44.66
N ASP A 203 33.88 -18.88 44.33
CA ASP A 203 35.30 -19.12 44.55
C ASP A 203 36.03 -19.36 43.24
N LEU A 204 36.14 -18.29 42.44
CA LEU A 204 37.07 -18.22 41.33
C LEU A 204 38.00 -17.01 41.54
N TRP A 205 38.91 -17.07 42.51
CA TRP A 205 40.15 -16.30 42.57
C TRP A 205 41.31 -17.18 42.97
#